data_970d491a0fc49daea5b4eeb8d1795e44
#
_entry.id   970d491a0fc49daea5b4eeb8d1795e44
#
_cell.length_a   1.000
_cell.length_b   1.000
_cell.length_c   1.000
_cell.angle_alpha   90.00
_cell.angle_beta   90.00
_cell.angle_gamma   90.00
#
_symmetry.space_group_name_H-M   'P 1'
#
loop_
_entity.id
_entity.type
_entity.pdbx_description
1 polymer ?
#
loop_
_entity_poly.entity_id
_entity_poly.type
_entity_poly.pdbx_seq_one_letter_code
_entity_poly.pdbx_strand_id
1 'polypeptide(L)'
;MSNFWSNLTDEAETLDAILTGYKGDVASMPIYDDVVAHLNKRGSILDFGCGAGRNIRFLKDHYNKVYGYDFPNMLKIVSRETLEDENVYLSSDLDYICSQQYDEILFSLVLQHIHPDELREILTRLQTRSSRFIIHSRTWVDFTFEPIMPILEEFFEINVIEYKKDPNSELDDHFIGVFINKE
;
A
#
# COMPACT_ATOMS: atom_id res chain seq x y z
N MET A 1 3.79 -12.64 -4.21
CA MET A 1 3.50 -12.25 -2.80
C MET A 1 3.95 -13.35 -1.86
N SER A 2 4.53 -12.99 -0.71
CA SER A 2 4.99 -14.03 0.21
C SER A 2 3.79 -14.86 0.66
N ASN A 3 3.94 -16.20 0.64
CA ASN A 3 2.92 -17.13 1.15
C ASN A 3 2.56 -16.88 2.63
N PHE A 4 3.34 -16.03 3.32
CA PHE A 4 3.11 -15.66 4.71
C PHE A 4 1.76 -14.97 4.91
N TRP A 5 1.46 -13.91 4.13
CA TRP A 5 0.21 -13.16 4.29
C TRP A 5 -1.01 -13.94 3.80
N SER A 6 -0.89 -14.69 2.68
CA SER A 6 -1.98 -15.54 2.22
C SER A 6 -2.28 -16.65 3.23
N ASN A 7 -1.25 -17.31 3.78
CA ASN A 7 -1.44 -18.35 4.78
C ASN A 7 -1.98 -17.78 6.11
N LEU A 8 -1.46 -16.63 6.55
CA LEU A 8 -1.93 -15.98 7.77
C LEU A 8 -3.42 -15.62 7.68
N THR A 9 -3.87 -15.15 6.52
CA THR A 9 -5.27 -14.80 6.30
C THR A 9 -6.18 -16.01 6.11
N ASP A 10 -5.67 -17.13 5.64
CA ASP A 10 -6.43 -18.38 5.51
C ASP A 10 -6.67 -19.07 6.88
N GLU A 11 -5.71 -18.92 7.80
CA GLU A 11 -5.78 -19.49 9.15
C GLU A 11 -6.45 -18.58 10.17
N ALA A 12 -6.55 -17.28 9.89
CA ALA A 12 -7.08 -16.30 10.83
C ALA A 12 -8.60 -16.20 10.75
N GLU A 13 -9.29 -16.66 11.78
CA GLU A 13 -10.75 -16.50 11.92
C GLU A 13 -11.16 -15.08 12.32
N THR A 14 -10.22 -14.27 12.83
CA THR A 14 -10.53 -12.93 13.36
C THR A 14 -9.45 -11.92 13.01
N LEU A 15 -9.85 -10.64 12.96
CA LEU A 15 -8.96 -9.50 12.83
C LEU A 15 -7.82 -9.57 13.87
N ASP A 16 -8.12 -9.93 15.11
CA ASP A 16 -7.14 -10.05 16.20
C ASP A 16 -6.03 -11.04 15.87
N ALA A 17 -6.32 -12.15 15.20
CA ALA A 17 -5.31 -13.14 14.82
C ALA A 17 -4.33 -12.58 13.76
N ILE A 18 -4.81 -11.75 12.85
CA ILE A 18 -3.97 -11.06 11.86
C ILE A 18 -3.16 -9.94 12.52
N LEU A 19 -3.76 -9.25 13.49
CA LEU A 19 -3.16 -8.11 14.19
C LEU A 19 -2.20 -8.53 15.31
N THR A 20 -2.25 -9.76 15.80
CA THR A 20 -1.29 -10.27 16.81
C THR A 20 0.14 -10.38 16.28
N GLY A 21 0.34 -10.47 14.97
CA GLY A 21 1.65 -10.28 14.33
C GLY A 21 2.15 -8.83 14.43
N TYR A 22 1.25 -7.88 14.58
CA TYR A 22 1.51 -6.47 14.82
C TYR A 22 1.08 -6.16 16.25
N LYS A 23 1.99 -5.99 17.17
CA LYS A 23 1.72 -5.66 18.58
C LYS A 23 0.82 -4.41 18.71
N GLY A 24 -0.48 -4.55 18.48
CA GLY A 24 -1.45 -3.46 18.61
C GLY A 24 -2.62 -3.56 17.62
N ASP A 25 -3.65 -2.75 17.83
CA ASP A 25 -4.80 -2.61 16.94
C ASP A 25 -4.41 -1.82 15.67
N VAL A 26 -3.88 -2.52 14.66
CA VAL A 26 -3.51 -1.93 13.36
C VAL A 26 -4.71 -1.25 12.71
N ALA A 27 -5.92 -1.74 12.97
CA ALA A 27 -7.12 -1.13 12.43
C ALA A 27 -7.40 0.25 13.04
N SER A 28 -6.94 0.54 14.26
CA SER A 28 -7.06 1.87 14.88
C SER A 28 -5.83 2.76 14.67
N MET A 29 -4.72 2.22 14.15
CA MET A 29 -3.55 3.02 13.86
C MET A 29 -3.85 4.09 12.80
N PRO A 30 -3.41 5.34 13.00
CA PRO A 30 -3.52 6.36 11.97
C PRO A 30 -2.61 6.03 10.78
N ILE A 31 -2.94 6.59 9.62
CA ILE A 31 -2.01 6.64 8.50
C ILE A 31 -0.73 7.37 8.94
N TYR A 32 0.41 7.02 8.38
CA TYR A 32 1.66 7.68 8.70
C TYR A 32 1.66 9.13 8.23
N ASP A 33 2.09 10.06 9.10
CA ASP A 33 2.16 11.50 8.80
C ASP A 33 3.02 11.78 7.57
N ASP A 34 4.09 11.01 7.39
CA ASP A 34 4.97 11.12 6.23
C ASP A 34 4.24 10.77 4.93
N VAL A 35 3.37 9.76 4.93
CA VAL A 35 2.50 9.45 3.78
C VAL A 35 1.54 10.60 3.53
N VAL A 36 0.89 11.10 4.59
CA VAL A 36 -0.08 12.20 4.51
C VAL A 36 0.52 13.48 3.92
N ALA A 37 1.80 13.74 4.21
CA ALA A 37 2.51 14.91 3.70
C ALA A 37 2.67 14.89 2.17
N HIS A 38 2.66 13.72 1.56
CA HIS A 38 2.86 13.55 0.11
C HIS A 38 1.56 13.34 -0.67
N LEU A 39 0.41 13.21 0.00
CA LEU A 39 -0.89 13.02 -0.65
C LEU A 39 -1.43 14.34 -1.23
N ASN A 40 -1.97 14.30 -2.46
CA ASN A 40 -2.65 15.46 -3.06
C ASN A 40 -4.02 15.75 -2.43
N LYS A 41 -4.64 14.74 -1.83
CA LYS A 41 -5.94 14.83 -1.14
C LYS A 41 -7.06 15.35 -2.05
N ARG A 42 -7.13 14.82 -3.26
CA ARG A 42 -8.16 15.16 -4.25
C ARG A 42 -8.30 14.09 -5.31
N GLY A 43 -9.46 14.02 -5.97
CA GLY A 43 -9.68 13.09 -7.07
C GLY A 43 -9.83 11.65 -6.59
N SER A 44 -9.12 10.74 -7.19
CA SER A 44 -9.16 9.30 -6.91
C SER A 44 -7.80 8.75 -6.50
N ILE A 45 -7.80 7.78 -5.58
CA ILE A 45 -6.59 7.10 -5.12
C ILE A 45 -6.79 5.59 -5.06
N LEU A 46 -5.75 4.84 -5.40
CA LEU A 46 -5.65 3.42 -5.12
C LEU A 46 -4.69 3.20 -3.94
N ASP A 47 -5.15 2.53 -2.90
CA ASP A 47 -4.32 1.95 -1.83
C ASP A 47 -4.04 0.48 -2.18
N PHE A 48 -2.87 0.21 -2.77
CA PHE A 48 -2.48 -1.13 -3.18
C PHE A 48 -1.85 -1.89 -2.01
N GLY A 49 -2.45 -3.01 -1.63
CA GLY A 49 -2.12 -3.73 -0.39
C GLY A 49 -2.74 -3.04 0.82
N CYS A 50 -4.03 -2.71 0.74
CA CYS A 50 -4.73 -1.90 1.74
C CYS A 50 -4.92 -2.59 3.10
N GLY A 51 -4.68 -3.90 3.18
CA GLY A 51 -4.80 -4.67 4.41
C GLY A 51 -6.19 -4.55 5.04
N ALA A 52 -6.21 -4.31 6.35
CA ALA A 52 -7.43 -4.09 7.12
C ALA A 52 -8.06 -2.69 6.94
N GLY A 53 -7.62 -1.92 5.96
CA GLY A 53 -8.20 -0.62 5.62
C GLY A 53 -7.69 0.55 6.46
N ARG A 54 -6.50 0.46 7.05
CA ARG A 54 -5.91 1.52 7.86
C ARG A 54 -5.85 2.86 7.10
N ASN A 55 -5.25 2.84 5.91
CA ASN A 55 -5.14 4.05 5.09
C ASN A 55 -6.50 4.46 4.52
N ILE A 56 -7.33 3.50 4.12
CA ILE A 56 -8.67 3.73 3.54
C ILE A 56 -9.51 4.65 4.43
N ARG A 57 -9.47 4.47 5.76
CA ARG A 57 -10.22 5.31 6.70
C ARG A 57 -9.84 6.79 6.63
N PHE A 58 -8.57 7.09 6.45
CA PHE A 58 -8.12 8.46 6.24
C PHE A 58 -8.45 8.95 4.83
N LEU A 59 -8.19 8.11 3.83
CA LEU A 59 -8.31 8.49 2.42
C LEU A 59 -9.75 8.80 2.02
N LYS A 60 -10.76 8.10 2.56
CA LYS A 60 -12.16 8.32 2.24
C LYS A 60 -12.67 9.72 2.61
N ASP A 61 -12.07 10.35 3.61
CA ASP A 61 -12.43 11.71 4.04
C ASP A 61 -11.73 12.79 3.19
N HIS A 62 -10.79 12.41 2.32
CA HIS A 62 -9.94 13.34 1.58
C HIS A 62 -9.98 13.17 0.07
N TYR A 63 -10.52 12.05 -0.45
CA TYR A 63 -10.60 11.76 -1.87
C TYR A 63 -12.06 11.53 -2.30
N ASN A 64 -12.36 11.87 -3.54
CA ASN A 64 -13.69 11.65 -4.10
C ASN A 64 -13.98 10.17 -4.34
N LYS A 65 -12.92 9.37 -4.61
CA LYS A 65 -13.00 7.93 -4.78
C LYS A 65 -11.74 7.29 -4.20
N VAL A 66 -11.93 6.26 -3.40
CA VAL A 66 -10.86 5.46 -2.83
C VAL A 66 -11.02 4.03 -3.28
N TYR A 67 -10.00 3.51 -3.93
CA TYR A 67 -9.91 2.11 -4.31
C TYR A 67 -8.93 1.42 -3.38
N GLY A 68 -9.28 0.21 -2.94
CA GLY A 68 -8.40 -0.65 -2.15
C GLY A 68 -8.25 -2.01 -2.82
N TYR A 69 -7.01 -2.47 -2.91
CA TYR A 69 -6.68 -3.81 -3.39
C TYR A 69 -5.98 -4.60 -2.31
N ASP A 70 -6.46 -5.81 -2.04
CA ASP A 70 -5.77 -6.79 -1.21
C ASP A 70 -6.33 -8.20 -1.47
N PHE A 71 -5.77 -9.22 -0.80
CA PHE A 71 -6.30 -10.58 -0.86
C PHE A 71 -7.73 -10.67 -0.33
N PRO A 72 -8.55 -11.62 -0.85
CA PRO A 72 -9.95 -11.77 -0.45
C PRO A 72 -10.15 -11.86 1.05
N ASN A 73 -9.26 -12.57 1.75
CA ASN A 73 -9.37 -12.76 3.21
C ASN A 73 -9.03 -11.49 3.99
N MET A 74 -8.08 -10.68 3.50
CA MET A 74 -7.79 -9.37 4.09
C MET A 74 -8.97 -8.43 3.96
N LEU A 75 -9.63 -8.41 2.81
CA LEU A 75 -10.80 -7.53 2.61
C LEU A 75 -12.00 -7.89 3.50
N LYS A 76 -12.13 -9.15 3.94
CA LYS A 76 -13.20 -9.56 4.88
C LYS A 76 -13.09 -8.90 6.25
N ILE A 77 -11.88 -8.46 6.63
CA ILE A 77 -11.63 -7.84 7.94
C ILE A 77 -11.67 -6.32 7.93
N VAL A 78 -11.83 -5.71 6.76
CA VAL A 78 -12.05 -4.26 6.68
C VAL A 78 -13.34 -3.90 7.41
N SER A 79 -13.32 -2.86 8.20
CA SER A 79 -14.47 -2.48 9.03
C SER A 79 -15.73 -2.27 8.19
N ARG A 80 -16.89 -2.66 8.76
CA ARG A 80 -18.19 -2.49 8.11
C ARG A 80 -18.45 -1.03 7.73
N GLU A 81 -18.08 -0.11 8.61
CA GLU A 81 -18.19 1.34 8.38
C GLU A 81 -17.40 1.79 7.14
N THR A 82 -16.22 1.22 6.91
CA THR A 82 -15.42 1.50 5.71
C THR A 82 -16.06 0.91 4.45
N LEU A 83 -16.66 -0.28 4.56
CA LEU A 83 -17.31 -0.96 3.43
C LEU A 83 -18.64 -0.30 3.00
N GLU A 84 -19.33 0.37 3.92
CA GLU A 84 -20.61 1.04 3.66
C GLU A 84 -20.44 2.47 3.10
N ASP A 85 -19.20 2.97 2.99
CA ASP A 85 -18.92 4.27 2.42
C ASP A 85 -19.03 4.24 0.88
N GLU A 86 -19.91 5.09 0.33
CA GLU A 86 -20.19 5.12 -1.11
C GLU A 86 -19.01 5.52 -2.00
N ASN A 87 -17.96 6.09 -1.39
CA ASN A 87 -16.75 6.51 -2.08
C ASN A 87 -15.65 5.44 -2.06
N VAL A 88 -15.86 4.30 -1.37
CA VAL A 88 -14.86 3.25 -1.18
C VAL A 88 -15.18 2.03 -2.04
N TYR A 89 -14.20 1.61 -2.84
CA TYR A 89 -14.29 0.48 -3.77
C TYR A 89 -13.17 -0.53 -3.45
N LEU A 90 -13.51 -1.62 -2.79
CA LEU A 90 -12.54 -2.67 -2.44
C LEU A 90 -12.65 -3.85 -3.41
N SER A 91 -11.51 -4.34 -3.87
CA SER A 91 -11.46 -5.49 -4.77
C SER A 91 -10.21 -6.35 -4.54
N SER A 92 -10.39 -7.65 -4.63
CA SER A 92 -9.29 -8.62 -4.74
C SER A 92 -9.03 -9.04 -6.19
N ASP A 93 -9.75 -8.46 -7.13
CA ASP A 93 -9.55 -8.67 -8.56
C ASP A 93 -8.56 -7.65 -9.11
N LEU A 94 -7.33 -8.12 -9.40
CA LEU A 94 -6.28 -7.29 -9.96
C LEU A 94 -6.63 -6.78 -11.36
N ASP A 95 -7.39 -7.55 -12.17
CA ASP A 95 -7.81 -7.11 -13.50
C ASP A 95 -8.77 -5.93 -13.41
N TYR A 96 -9.72 -5.99 -12.46
CA TYR A 96 -10.60 -4.86 -12.17
C TYR A 96 -9.80 -3.62 -11.75
N ILE A 97 -8.88 -3.75 -10.81
CA ILE A 97 -8.03 -2.65 -10.34
C ILE A 97 -7.20 -2.06 -11.48
N CYS A 98 -6.57 -2.90 -12.29
CA CYS A 98 -5.78 -2.45 -13.44
C CYS A 98 -6.63 -1.90 -14.61
N SER A 99 -7.95 -2.01 -14.55
CA SER A 99 -8.84 -1.41 -15.55
C SER A 99 -9.26 0.03 -15.22
N GLN A 100 -9.06 0.48 -13.98
CA GLN A 100 -9.43 1.82 -13.52
C GLN A 100 -8.33 2.85 -13.82
N GLN A 101 -8.66 4.14 -13.66
CA GLN A 101 -7.72 5.26 -13.69
C GLN A 101 -7.71 5.94 -12.33
N TYR A 102 -6.52 6.40 -11.92
CA TYR A 102 -6.29 7.00 -10.62
C TYR A 102 -5.52 8.31 -10.77
N ASP A 103 -5.82 9.28 -9.91
CA ASP A 103 -4.98 10.48 -9.78
C ASP A 103 -3.69 10.14 -9.02
N GLU A 104 -3.76 9.19 -8.09
CA GLU A 104 -2.62 8.72 -7.30
C GLU A 104 -2.72 7.22 -7.03
N ILE A 105 -1.57 6.55 -6.91
CA ILE A 105 -1.46 5.17 -6.43
C ILE A 105 -0.52 5.15 -5.23
N LEU A 106 -0.99 4.59 -4.13
CA LEU A 106 -0.26 4.42 -2.87
C LEU A 106 0.14 2.96 -2.69
N PHE A 107 1.43 2.73 -2.44
CA PHE A 107 1.98 1.49 -1.91
C PHE A 107 2.50 1.78 -0.51
N SER A 108 1.78 1.39 0.53
CA SER A 108 2.18 1.64 1.92
C SER A 108 2.43 0.33 2.65
N LEU A 109 3.70 0.07 2.97
CA LEU A 109 4.17 -1.11 3.68
C LEU A 109 3.80 -2.45 3.00
N VAL A 110 3.77 -2.47 1.68
CA VAL A 110 3.39 -3.65 0.88
C VAL A 110 4.55 -4.17 0.04
N LEU A 111 5.45 -3.32 -0.47
CA LEU A 111 6.52 -3.74 -1.40
C LEU A 111 7.44 -4.80 -0.81
N GLN A 112 7.70 -4.75 0.49
CA GLN A 112 8.51 -5.73 1.20
C GLN A 112 7.92 -7.16 1.18
N HIS A 113 6.68 -7.30 0.76
CA HIS A 113 5.95 -8.57 0.69
C HIS A 113 5.76 -9.07 -0.76
N ILE A 114 6.19 -8.28 -1.75
CA ILE A 114 6.03 -8.60 -3.18
C ILE A 114 7.37 -9.08 -3.74
N HIS A 115 7.36 -10.23 -4.41
CA HIS A 115 8.57 -10.71 -5.09
C HIS A 115 8.96 -9.74 -6.23
N PRO A 116 10.26 -9.47 -6.49
CA PRO A 116 10.69 -8.53 -7.53
C PRO A 116 10.07 -8.76 -8.92
N ASP A 117 9.95 -10.01 -9.36
CA ASP A 117 9.36 -10.32 -10.67
C ASP A 117 7.86 -10.01 -10.71
N GLU A 118 7.15 -10.30 -9.63
CA GLU A 118 5.73 -9.96 -9.48
C GLU A 118 5.53 -8.45 -9.40
N LEU A 119 6.43 -7.73 -8.73
CA LEU A 119 6.39 -6.27 -8.69
C LEU A 119 6.51 -5.67 -10.10
N ARG A 120 7.40 -6.17 -10.95
CA ARG A 120 7.49 -5.73 -12.35
C ARG A 120 6.18 -5.94 -13.11
N GLU A 121 5.54 -7.09 -12.94
CA GLU A 121 4.25 -7.36 -13.57
C GLU A 121 3.18 -6.37 -13.11
N ILE A 122 3.07 -6.14 -11.80
CA ILE A 122 2.13 -5.19 -11.20
C ILE A 122 2.39 -3.78 -11.73
N LEU A 123 3.64 -3.31 -11.71
CA LEU A 123 4.00 -1.97 -12.17
C LEU A 123 3.76 -1.81 -13.67
N THR A 124 4.06 -2.82 -14.49
CA THR A 124 3.76 -2.81 -15.94
C THR A 124 2.28 -2.55 -16.20
N ARG A 125 1.41 -3.10 -15.37
CA ARG A 125 -0.06 -2.93 -15.49
C ARG A 125 -0.55 -1.61 -14.93
N LEU A 126 0.06 -1.10 -13.86
CA LEU A 126 -0.39 0.10 -13.15
C LEU A 126 0.23 1.40 -13.67
N GLN A 127 1.40 1.37 -14.34
CA GLN A 127 2.09 2.59 -14.80
C GLN A 127 1.22 3.46 -15.72
N THR A 128 0.33 2.87 -16.51
CA THR A 128 -0.59 3.61 -17.40
C THR A 128 -1.89 4.04 -16.70
N ARG A 129 -2.05 3.73 -15.42
CA ARG A 129 -3.27 3.97 -14.64
C ARG A 129 -3.19 5.18 -13.74
N SER A 130 -1.99 5.67 -13.48
CA SER A 130 -1.72 6.93 -12.80
C SER A 130 -0.40 7.50 -13.28
N SER A 131 -0.25 8.81 -13.23
CA SER A 131 1.05 9.47 -13.44
C SER A 131 1.84 9.64 -12.15
N ARG A 132 1.25 9.36 -10.99
CA ARG A 132 1.84 9.65 -9.69
C ARG A 132 1.70 8.47 -8.73
N PHE A 133 2.82 8.04 -8.19
CA PHE A 133 2.93 6.93 -7.25
C PHE A 133 3.57 7.42 -5.96
N ILE A 134 2.99 7.02 -4.83
CA ILE A 134 3.54 7.25 -3.50
C ILE A 134 3.92 5.89 -2.95
N ILE A 135 5.17 5.74 -2.59
CA ILE A 135 5.71 4.48 -2.10
C ILE A 135 6.28 4.70 -0.71
N HIS A 136 5.69 4.05 0.28
CA HIS A 136 6.16 4.03 1.65
C HIS A 136 6.49 2.59 2.05
N SER A 137 7.69 2.36 2.53
CA SER A 137 8.14 1.04 2.95
C SER A 137 9.09 1.14 4.14
N ARG A 138 9.38 0.00 4.78
CA ARG A 138 10.34 -0.14 5.88
C ARG A 138 11.37 -1.19 5.51
N THR A 139 12.61 -0.95 5.93
CA THR A 139 13.59 -2.03 5.97
C THR A 139 13.46 -2.81 7.27
N TRP A 140 13.70 -4.09 7.23
CA TRP A 140 13.96 -4.95 8.39
C TRP A 140 15.00 -6.00 8.01
N VAL A 141 15.36 -6.84 8.98
CA VAL A 141 16.51 -7.77 8.89
C VAL A 141 16.59 -8.54 7.56
N ASP A 142 15.44 -8.89 6.97
CA ASP A 142 15.40 -9.72 5.76
C ASP A 142 14.94 -8.94 4.51
N PHE A 143 14.74 -7.62 4.62
CA PHE A 143 14.29 -6.80 3.51
C PHE A 143 15.10 -5.52 3.40
N THR A 144 15.76 -5.34 2.26
CA THR A 144 16.45 -4.10 1.87
C THR A 144 15.83 -3.53 0.61
N PHE A 145 16.01 -2.24 0.35
CA PHE A 145 15.52 -1.60 -0.88
C PHE A 145 16.39 -1.88 -2.10
N GLU A 146 17.59 -2.42 -1.90
CA GLU A 146 18.55 -2.65 -2.99
C GLU A 146 17.99 -3.43 -4.18
N PRO A 147 17.19 -4.50 -4.01
CA PRO A 147 16.61 -5.21 -5.14
C PRO A 147 15.40 -4.51 -5.76
N ILE A 148 14.76 -3.59 -5.04
CA ILE A 148 13.52 -2.92 -5.48
C ILE A 148 13.79 -1.59 -6.18
N MET A 149 14.78 -0.82 -5.73
CA MET A 149 15.09 0.48 -6.32
C MET A 149 15.36 0.42 -7.81
N PRO A 150 16.17 -0.51 -8.35
CA PRO A 150 16.36 -0.63 -9.79
C PRO A 150 15.06 -0.90 -10.55
N ILE A 151 14.13 -1.65 -9.95
CA ILE A 151 12.82 -1.92 -10.56
C ILE A 151 12.01 -0.63 -10.63
N LEU A 152 11.95 0.13 -9.53
CA LEU A 152 11.23 1.41 -9.52
C LEU A 152 11.84 2.38 -10.55
N GLU A 153 13.15 2.41 -10.66
CA GLU A 153 13.87 3.24 -11.63
C GLU A 153 13.65 2.80 -13.10
N GLU A 154 13.26 1.54 -13.37
CA GLU A 154 12.85 1.12 -14.71
C GLU A 154 11.56 1.84 -15.17
N PHE A 155 10.62 2.05 -14.26
CA PHE A 155 9.27 2.57 -14.56
C PHE A 155 9.13 4.07 -14.35
N PHE A 156 9.83 4.62 -13.34
CA PHE A 156 9.54 5.95 -12.82
C PHE A 156 10.77 6.86 -12.79
N GLU A 157 10.49 8.17 -12.88
CA GLU A 157 11.40 9.20 -12.39
C GLU A 157 11.14 9.44 -10.91
N ILE A 158 12.24 9.58 -10.16
CA ILE A 158 12.17 9.86 -8.74
C ILE A 158 12.03 11.36 -8.54
N ASN A 159 10.88 11.81 -8.05
CA ASN A 159 10.65 13.22 -7.76
C ASN A 159 11.09 13.61 -6.35
N VAL A 160 10.76 12.77 -5.36
CA VAL A 160 11.13 12.96 -3.95
C VAL A 160 11.53 11.62 -3.38
N ILE A 161 12.59 11.58 -2.61
CA ILE A 161 12.96 10.44 -1.76
C ILE A 161 13.34 10.97 -0.39
N GLU A 162 12.73 10.41 0.65
CA GLU A 162 13.08 10.65 2.04
C GLU A 162 13.41 9.32 2.71
N TYR A 163 14.56 9.29 3.37
CA TYR A 163 14.96 8.20 4.26
C TYR A 163 14.88 8.71 5.70
N LYS A 164 14.16 8.01 6.54
CA LYS A 164 14.06 8.33 7.96
C LYS A 164 14.48 7.13 8.77
N LYS A 165 15.38 7.37 9.72
CA LYS A 165 15.72 6.38 10.73
C LYS A 165 14.60 6.30 11.76
N ASP A 166 14.12 5.09 12.06
CA ASP A 166 13.23 4.93 13.21
C ASP A 166 14.04 5.19 14.50
N PRO A 167 13.71 6.22 15.28
CA PRO A 167 14.45 6.54 16.50
C PRO A 167 14.35 5.45 17.57
N ASN A 168 13.41 4.52 17.42
CA ASN A 168 13.15 3.44 18.37
C ASN A 168 13.71 2.09 17.90
N SER A 169 14.31 2.02 16.73
CA SER A 169 14.87 0.80 16.16
C SER A 169 16.19 1.07 15.46
N GLU A 170 17.21 0.28 15.77
CA GLU A 170 18.49 0.33 15.05
C GLU A 170 18.41 -0.30 13.64
N LEU A 171 17.32 -1.03 13.36
CA LEU A 171 17.17 -1.88 12.19
C LEU A 171 16.10 -1.39 11.21
N ASP A 172 15.22 -0.48 11.63
CA ASP A 172 14.09 -0.05 10.84
C ASP A 172 14.32 1.34 10.22
N ASP A 173 14.75 1.38 8.98
CA ASP A 173 14.76 2.60 8.20
C ASP A 173 13.44 2.71 7.42
N HIS A 174 12.79 3.86 7.49
CA HIS A 174 11.64 4.19 6.67
C HIS A 174 12.09 4.84 5.37
N PHE A 175 11.45 4.44 4.32
CA PHE A 175 11.58 5.04 3.00
C PHE A 175 10.22 5.55 2.55
N ILE A 176 10.19 6.79 2.10
CA ILE A 176 9.03 7.31 1.38
C ILE A 176 9.51 8.02 0.12
N GLY A 177 8.83 7.79 -0.98
CA GLY A 177 9.15 8.41 -2.26
C GLY A 177 7.90 8.77 -3.04
N VAL A 178 8.01 9.83 -3.82
CA VAL A 178 7.05 10.21 -4.85
C VAL A 178 7.70 9.93 -6.20
N PHE A 179 7.04 9.12 -7.00
CA PHE A 179 7.49 8.63 -8.27
C PHE A 179 6.54 9.08 -9.37
N ILE A 180 7.09 9.53 -10.49
CA ILE A 180 6.35 10.01 -11.64
C ILE A 180 6.71 9.10 -12.82
N ASN A 181 5.74 8.78 -13.67
CA ASN A 181 6.02 8.00 -14.87
C ASN A 181 7.07 8.68 -15.74
N LYS A 182 7.96 7.88 -16.29
CA LYS A 182 8.84 8.33 -17.38
C LYS A 182 8.01 8.68 -18.61
N GLU A 183 8.37 9.77 -19.27
CA GLU A 183 7.81 10.17 -20.56
C GLU A 183 8.23 9.19 -21.69
#